data_f471a935279af7e2ffab21d55406f847
#
_entry.id   f471a935279af7e2ffab21d55406f847
#
_cell.length_a   1.000
_cell.length_b   1.000
_cell.length_c   1.000
_cell.angle_alpha   90.00
_cell.angle_beta   90.00
_cell.angle_gamma   90.00
#
_symmetry.space_group_name_H-M   'P 1'
#
loop_
_entity.id
_entity.type
_entity.pdbx_description
1 polymer ?
#
loop_
_entity_poly.entity_id
_entity_poly.type
_entity_poly.pdbx_seq_one_letter_code
_entity_poly.pdbx_strand_id
1 'polypeptide(L)'
;MFGLGNVLGSPIINIGLILGSFFIISKHQPSLGYYSRAINIFIIVSAILLIASFFNPIGGLLSIFLIFFGVAFIVLEFLLSQRTKNLVDGMESRFEKFISFFHLAGSRDVIFEFIFGTALLIFGCKFLVDSGVAIANDFGVDSFLISATVLAAGTSLPELVTMITSVVKKRDGISIGNLVGASVIDATIGVGLATIVKPAALTTPFSTLTFVTMIGLGIVCLVALWQRIKIEVIGGILVAVASAFVILLSLLEFTSL
;
A
#
# COMPACT_ATOMS: atom_id res chain seq x y z
N MET A 1 16.57 5.27 7.20
CA MET A 1 15.85 5.63 5.93
C MET A 1 15.17 4.44 5.26
N PHE A 2 15.75 3.22 5.24
CA PHE A 2 15.15 2.05 4.57
C PHE A 2 13.69 1.77 4.91
N GLY A 3 13.33 1.66 6.20
CA GLY A 3 11.94 1.37 6.57
C GLY A 3 10.95 2.41 6.08
N LEU A 4 11.34 3.69 6.11
CA LEU A 4 10.48 4.79 5.70
C LEU A 4 10.31 4.82 4.17
N GLY A 5 11.40 4.63 3.40
CA GLY A 5 11.31 4.52 1.95
C GLY A 5 10.41 3.38 1.50
N ASN A 6 10.53 2.20 2.14
CA ASN A 6 9.67 1.05 1.86
C ASN A 6 8.19 1.37 2.09
N VAL A 7 7.86 1.94 3.25
CA VAL A 7 6.46 2.26 3.62
C VAL A 7 5.86 3.36 2.73
N LEU A 8 6.68 4.29 2.24
CA LEU A 8 6.24 5.34 1.32
C LEU A 8 6.20 4.87 -0.15
N GLY A 9 7.08 3.95 -0.53
CA GLY A 9 7.10 3.38 -1.88
C GLY A 9 6.00 2.35 -2.12
N SER A 10 5.66 1.55 -1.11
CA SER A 10 4.65 0.50 -1.18
C SER A 10 3.28 0.98 -1.72
N PRO A 11 2.71 2.11 -1.30
CA PRO A 11 1.47 2.65 -1.87
C PRO A 11 1.57 2.96 -3.38
N ILE A 12 2.74 3.39 -3.85
CA ILE A 12 2.94 3.69 -5.28
C ILE A 12 2.97 2.39 -6.08
N ILE A 13 3.63 1.35 -5.57
CA ILE A 13 3.63 0.02 -6.18
C ILE A 13 2.22 -0.56 -6.17
N ASN A 14 1.52 -0.52 -5.03
CA ASN A 14 0.19 -1.08 -4.86
C ASN A 14 -0.84 -0.42 -5.79
N ILE A 15 -0.94 0.91 -5.77
CA ILE A 15 -1.95 1.65 -6.55
C ILE A 15 -1.48 1.84 -7.99
N GLY A 16 -0.20 2.18 -8.20
CA GLY A 16 0.32 2.46 -9.52
C GLY A 16 0.53 1.20 -10.36
N LEU A 17 1.36 0.27 -9.89
CA LEU A 17 1.73 -0.90 -10.67
C LEU A 17 0.71 -2.03 -10.52
N ILE A 18 0.38 -2.46 -9.30
CA ILE A 18 -0.46 -3.64 -9.10
C ILE A 18 -1.91 -3.35 -9.50
N LEU A 19 -2.53 -2.30 -8.95
CA LEU A 19 -3.91 -1.93 -9.29
C LEU A 19 -4.01 -1.48 -10.76
N GLY A 20 -3.02 -0.72 -11.25
CA GLY A 20 -2.96 -0.30 -12.64
C GLY A 20 -2.89 -1.48 -13.60
N SER A 21 -2.03 -2.46 -13.35
CA SER A 21 -1.94 -3.70 -14.14
C SER A 21 -3.24 -4.51 -14.07
N PHE A 22 -3.85 -4.57 -12.88
CA PHE A 22 -5.15 -5.21 -12.73
C PHE A 22 -6.21 -4.57 -13.62
N PHE A 23 -6.30 -3.24 -13.68
CA PHE A 23 -7.26 -2.53 -14.51
C PHE A 23 -7.02 -2.72 -16.02
N ILE A 24 -5.78 -2.96 -16.45
CA ILE A 24 -5.46 -3.30 -17.84
C ILE A 24 -5.95 -4.71 -18.20
N ILE A 25 -5.80 -5.65 -17.24
CA ILE A 25 -6.09 -7.07 -17.49
C ILE A 25 -7.57 -7.39 -17.24
N SER A 26 -8.18 -6.75 -16.23
CA SER A 26 -9.57 -6.98 -15.84
C SER A 26 -10.52 -6.30 -16.81
N LYS A 27 -11.35 -7.11 -17.47
CA LYS A 27 -12.41 -6.59 -18.36
C LYS A 27 -13.67 -6.17 -17.60
N HIS A 28 -13.70 -6.35 -16.27
CA HIS A 28 -14.84 -5.99 -15.44
C HIS A 28 -14.62 -4.60 -14.85
N GLN A 29 -15.64 -3.74 -14.94
CA GLN A 29 -15.63 -2.47 -14.23
C GLN A 29 -16.03 -2.71 -12.77
N PRO A 30 -15.08 -2.69 -11.83
CA PRO A 30 -15.44 -2.79 -10.43
C PRO A 30 -16.25 -1.57 -10.02
N SER A 31 -17.17 -1.73 -9.06
CA SER A 31 -17.90 -0.61 -8.49
C SER A 31 -16.94 0.22 -7.62
N LEU A 32 -16.11 1.04 -8.26
CA LEU A 32 -15.09 1.88 -7.59
C LEU A 32 -15.71 2.79 -6.52
N GLY A 33 -17.00 3.12 -6.63
CA GLY A 33 -17.72 3.92 -5.62
C GLY A 33 -17.60 3.38 -4.20
N TYR A 34 -17.49 2.06 -4.02
CA TYR A 34 -17.28 1.45 -2.72
C TYR A 34 -15.92 1.83 -2.10
N TYR A 35 -14.91 2.05 -2.94
CA TYR A 35 -13.54 2.36 -2.51
C TYR A 35 -13.25 3.85 -2.45
N SER A 36 -14.18 4.70 -2.89
CA SER A 36 -14.00 6.17 -2.94
C SER A 36 -13.57 6.75 -1.60
N ARG A 37 -14.11 6.22 -0.50
CA ARG A 37 -13.75 6.66 0.85
C ARG A 37 -12.29 6.39 1.18
N ALA A 38 -11.82 5.17 0.95
CA ALA A 38 -10.43 4.80 1.21
C ALA A 38 -9.46 5.59 0.32
N ILE A 39 -9.83 5.83 -0.94
CA ILE A 39 -9.06 6.66 -1.87
C ILE A 39 -9.00 8.11 -1.40
N ASN A 40 -10.12 8.69 -0.94
CA ASN A 40 -10.14 10.04 -0.37
C ASN A 40 -9.25 10.14 0.87
N ILE A 41 -9.33 9.18 1.78
CA ILE A 41 -8.49 9.12 2.98
C ILE A 41 -7.01 9.01 2.58
N PHE A 42 -6.68 8.18 1.59
CA PHE A 42 -5.32 8.06 1.08
C PHE A 42 -4.77 9.40 0.55
N ILE A 43 -5.56 10.15 -0.23
CA ILE A 43 -5.17 11.48 -0.72
C ILE A 43 -4.97 12.45 0.44
N ILE A 44 -5.91 12.49 1.39
CA ILE A 44 -5.84 13.40 2.55
C ILE A 44 -4.58 13.12 3.37
N VAL A 45 -4.31 11.85 3.67
CA VAL A 45 -3.10 11.44 4.41
C VAL A 45 -1.84 11.81 3.64
N SER A 46 -1.79 11.54 2.34
CA SER A 46 -0.66 11.90 1.49
C SER A 46 -0.40 13.40 1.44
N ALA A 47 -1.48 14.21 1.42
CA ALA A 47 -1.39 15.66 1.50
C ALA A 47 -0.91 16.15 2.88
N ILE A 48 -1.38 15.54 3.96
CA ILE A 48 -0.90 15.82 5.32
C ILE A 48 0.60 15.52 5.43
N LEU A 49 1.06 14.40 4.91
CA LEU A 49 2.48 14.02 4.91
C LEU A 49 3.32 14.99 4.08
N LEU A 50 2.82 15.41 2.91
CA LEU A 50 3.49 16.42 2.10
C LEU A 50 3.61 17.74 2.85
N ILE A 51 2.53 18.24 3.45
CA ILE A 51 2.56 19.48 4.23
C ILE A 51 3.49 19.34 5.43
N ALA A 52 3.38 18.23 6.17
CA ALA A 52 4.21 17.97 7.34
C ALA A 52 5.71 17.89 6.98
N SER A 53 6.04 17.48 5.78
CA SER A 53 7.45 17.42 5.31
C SER A 53 8.13 18.80 5.31
N PHE A 54 7.38 19.89 5.18
CA PHE A 54 7.91 21.25 5.25
C PHE A 54 8.16 21.75 6.70
N PHE A 55 7.59 21.10 7.71
CA PHE A 55 7.67 21.48 9.13
C PHE A 55 8.60 20.58 9.96
N ASN A 56 9.59 20.01 9.39
CA ASN A 56 10.59 19.05 9.86
C ASN A 56 11.04 19.08 11.34
N PRO A 57 11.38 17.91 11.93
CA PRO A 57 11.25 16.54 11.43
C PRO A 57 9.87 15.94 11.71
N ILE A 58 9.41 14.99 10.88
CA ILE A 58 8.23 14.18 11.20
C ILE A 58 8.60 13.23 12.35
N GLY A 59 7.87 13.34 13.46
CA GLY A 59 8.11 12.55 14.66
C GLY A 59 7.14 12.93 15.79
N GLY A 60 7.32 12.33 16.96
CA GLY A 60 6.59 12.68 18.17
C GLY A 60 5.07 12.64 18.02
N LEU A 61 4.40 13.76 18.30
CA LEU A 61 2.93 13.84 18.28
C LEU A 61 2.31 13.52 16.93
N LEU A 62 2.95 13.91 15.82
CA LEU A 62 2.44 13.59 14.48
C LEU A 62 2.48 12.08 14.22
N SER A 63 3.54 11.40 14.65
CA SER A 63 3.63 9.93 14.52
C SER A 63 2.52 9.23 15.29
N ILE A 64 2.23 9.67 16.53
CA ILE A 64 1.14 9.15 17.35
C ILE A 64 -0.20 9.42 16.68
N PHE A 65 -0.40 10.64 16.14
CA PHE A 65 -1.62 10.99 15.40
C PHE A 65 -1.82 10.10 14.18
N LEU A 66 -0.78 9.85 13.39
CA LEU A 66 -0.85 8.96 12.21
C LEU A 66 -1.22 7.53 12.60
N ILE A 67 -0.62 6.99 13.66
CA ILE A 67 -0.95 5.64 14.15
C ILE A 67 -2.41 5.59 14.60
N PHE A 68 -2.85 6.55 15.42
CA PHE A 68 -4.23 6.61 15.88
C PHE A 68 -5.21 6.74 14.72
N PHE A 69 -4.91 7.60 13.73
CA PHE A 69 -5.75 7.80 12.55
C PHE A 69 -5.85 6.52 11.70
N GLY A 70 -4.74 5.79 11.53
CA GLY A 70 -4.73 4.51 10.81
C GLY A 70 -5.52 3.42 11.54
N VAL A 71 -5.42 3.34 12.88
CA VAL A 71 -6.25 2.43 13.68
C VAL A 71 -7.73 2.80 13.56
N ALA A 72 -8.05 4.10 13.66
CA ALA A 72 -9.42 4.58 13.48
C ALA A 72 -9.97 4.25 12.08
N PHE A 73 -9.15 4.34 11.03
CA PHE A 73 -9.51 3.93 9.68
C PHE A 73 -9.86 2.42 9.62
N ILE A 74 -9.02 1.55 10.21
CA ILE A 74 -9.28 0.11 10.25
C ILE A 74 -10.61 -0.20 10.97
N VAL A 75 -10.82 0.42 12.13
CA VAL A 75 -12.06 0.25 12.91
C VAL A 75 -13.27 0.74 12.13
N LEU A 76 -13.17 1.90 11.48
CA LEU A 76 -14.24 2.47 10.66
C LEU A 76 -14.61 1.54 9.50
N GLU A 77 -13.62 1.08 8.73
CA GLU A 77 -13.86 0.16 7.60
C GLU A 77 -14.45 -1.17 8.07
N PHE A 78 -14.02 -1.68 9.22
CA PHE A 78 -14.60 -2.87 9.84
C PHE A 78 -16.07 -2.67 10.20
N LEU A 79 -16.41 -1.58 10.90
CA LEU A 79 -17.79 -1.28 11.32
C LEU A 79 -18.72 -1.05 10.12
N LEU A 80 -18.23 -0.37 9.09
CA LEU A 80 -19.01 -0.12 7.88
C LEU A 80 -19.20 -1.38 7.04
N SER A 81 -18.19 -2.25 6.97
CA SER A 81 -18.29 -3.55 6.33
C SER A 81 -19.37 -4.42 6.99
N GLN A 82 -19.48 -4.38 8.32
CA GLN A 82 -20.54 -5.07 9.05
C GLN A 82 -21.94 -4.52 8.72
N ARG A 83 -22.07 -3.21 8.55
CA ARG A 83 -23.35 -2.55 8.25
C ARG A 83 -23.85 -2.89 6.85
N THR A 84 -22.95 -3.03 5.90
CA THR A 84 -23.27 -3.41 4.51
C THR A 84 -23.68 -4.89 4.40
N LYS A 85 -23.20 -5.76 5.29
CA LYS A 85 -23.60 -7.17 5.38
C LYS A 85 -25.08 -7.36 5.70
N ASN A 86 -25.61 -6.54 6.59
CA ASN A 86 -27.03 -6.60 6.97
C ASN A 86 -27.97 -6.20 5.81
N LEU A 87 -27.43 -5.69 4.69
CA LEU A 87 -28.16 -5.31 3.49
C LEU A 87 -27.99 -6.28 2.33
N VAL A 88 -27.04 -7.22 2.42
CA VAL A 88 -26.78 -8.23 1.39
C VAL A 88 -26.82 -9.61 2.04
N ASP A 89 -28.02 -10.18 2.08
CA ASP A 89 -28.25 -11.58 2.49
C ASP A 89 -27.33 -12.51 1.68
N GLY A 90 -26.42 -13.20 2.36
CA GLY A 90 -25.60 -14.27 1.77
C GLY A 90 -24.07 -14.10 1.83
N MET A 91 -23.53 -12.97 2.31
CA MET A 91 -22.09 -12.90 2.61
C MET A 91 -21.82 -13.34 4.05
N GLU A 92 -21.50 -14.62 4.23
CA GLU A 92 -20.91 -15.10 5.49
C GLU A 92 -19.74 -14.19 5.91
N SER A 93 -19.75 -13.79 7.17
CA SER A 93 -18.75 -12.92 7.74
C SER A 93 -17.34 -13.47 7.45
N ARG A 94 -16.46 -12.66 6.86
CA ARG A 94 -15.05 -13.04 6.68
C ARG A 94 -14.40 -13.40 8.01
N PHE A 95 -14.84 -12.76 9.08
CA PHE A 95 -14.36 -13.03 10.43
C PHE A 95 -14.93 -14.34 10.96
N GLU A 96 -16.18 -14.68 10.66
CA GLU A 96 -16.77 -15.99 10.95
C GLU A 96 -16.14 -17.08 10.09
N LYS A 97 -15.82 -16.80 8.81
CA LYS A 97 -15.04 -17.72 7.97
C LYS A 97 -13.59 -17.83 8.43
N PHE A 98 -12.99 -16.77 8.89
CA PHE A 98 -11.64 -16.80 9.49
C PHE A 98 -11.66 -17.60 10.79
N ILE A 99 -12.64 -17.36 11.67
CA ILE A 99 -12.82 -18.13 12.91
C ILE A 99 -13.26 -19.57 12.61
N SER A 100 -14.19 -19.78 11.66
CA SER A 100 -14.63 -21.11 11.27
C SER A 100 -13.55 -21.89 10.51
N PHE A 101 -12.68 -21.19 9.77
CA PHE A 101 -11.48 -21.78 9.18
C PHE A 101 -10.54 -22.34 10.27
N PHE A 102 -10.36 -21.62 11.38
CA PHE A 102 -9.61 -22.14 12.53
C PHE A 102 -10.38 -23.24 13.31
N HIS A 103 -11.72 -23.29 13.21
CA HIS A 103 -12.53 -24.31 13.87
C HIS A 103 -12.83 -25.56 13.01
N LEU A 104 -12.90 -25.44 11.68
CA LEU A 104 -13.27 -26.51 10.74
C LEU A 104 -12.09 -27.23 10.10
N ALA A 105 -10.95 -26.60 9.99
CA ALA A 105 -9.74 -27.30 9.62
C ALA A 105 -9.27 -28.06 10.86
N GLY A 106 -9.17 -29.36 10.78
CA GLY A 106 -8.61 -30.21 11.83
C GLY A 106 -7.29 -29.66 12.31
N SER A 107 -7.37 -28.93 13.35
CA SER A 107 -6.60 -27.84 13.95
C SER A 107 -5.08 -27.85 13.85
N ARG A 108 -4.41 -28.97 13.61
CA ARG A 108 -2.94 -29.05 13.61
C ARG A 108 -2.29 -28.54 12.32
N ASP A 109 -2.81 -28.93 11.19
CA ASP A 109 -2.16 -28.66 9.89
C ASP A 109 -2.28 -27.17 9.51
N VAL A 110 -3.44 -26.56 9.76
CA VAL A 110 -3.67 -25.15 9.45
C VAL A 110 -2.87 -24.21 10.37
N ILE A 111 -2.77 -24.54 11.66
CA ILE A 111 -1.95 -23.78 12.61
C ILE A 111 -0.47 -23.90 12.20
N PHE A 112 -0.04 -25.09 11.82
CA PHE A 112 1.32 -25.30 11.35
C PHE A 112 1.60 -24.53 10.06
N GLU A 113 0.71 -24.60 9.06
CA GLU A 113 0.82 -23.86 7.81
C GLU A 113 0.86 -22.32 8.06
N PHE A 114 0.02 -21.82 8.96
CA PHE A 114 0.00 -20.41 9.33
C PHE A 114 1.31 -19.98 10.01
N ILE A 115 1.77 -20.73 11.01
CA ILE A 115 3.02 -20.42 11.72
C ILE A 115 4.20 -20.51 10.76
N PHE A 116 4.26 -21.58 9.95
CA PHE A 116 5.34 -21.80 8.99
C PHE A 116 5.34 -20.71 7.91
N GLY A 117 4.18 -20.39 7.33
CA GLY A 117 4.04 -19.31 6.35
C GLY A 117 4.42 -17.95 6.92
N THR A 118 4.01 -17.64 8.16
CA THR A 118 4.39 -16.41 8.85
C THR A 118 5.90 -16.35 9.12
N ALA A 119 6.50 -17.46 9.54
CA ALA A 119 7.94 -17.54 9.72
C ALA A 119 8.70 -17.31 8.40
N LEU A 120 8.27 -17.96 7.32
CA LEU A 120 8.85 -17.76 5.99
C LEU A 120 8.73 -16.32 5.53
N LEU A 121 7.59 -15.66 5.78
CA LEU A 121 7.38 -14.26 5.46
C LEU A 121 8.36 -13.36 6.22
N ILE A 122 8.51 -13.56 7.54
CA ILE A 122 9.43 -12.79 8.38
C ILE A 122 10.88 -12.97 7.93
N PHE A 123 11.31 -14.21 7.67
CA PHE A 123 12.65 -14.48 7.17
C PHE A 123 12.88 -13.91 5.77
N GLY A 124 11.91 -14.04 4.88
CA GLY A 124 11.96 -13.47 3.53
C GLY A 124 12.07 -11.95 3.55
N CYS A 125 11.25 -11.27 4.36
CA CYS A 125 11.32 -9.82 4.54
C CYS A 125 12.68 -9.39 5.10
N LYS A 126 13.20 -10.10 6.12
CA LYS A 126 14.53 -9.80 6.67
C LYS A 126 15.61 -9.96 5.61
N PHE A 127 15.62 -11.08 4.89
CA PHE A 127 16.60 -11.33 3.82
C PHE A 127 16.53 -10.26 2.73
N LEU A 128 15.32 -9.85 2.32
CA LEU A 128 15.10 -8.79 1.34
C LEU A 128 15.67 -7.45 1.81
N VAL A 129 15.41 -7.08 3.07
CA VAL A 129 15.93 -5.82 3.66
C VAL A 129 17.45 -5.88 3.74
N ASP A 130 18.03 -6.95 4.29
CA ASP A 130 19.48 -7.09 4.46
C ASP A 130 20.19 -7.06 3.10
N SER A 131 19.63 -7.73 2.09
CA SER A 131 20.17 -7.71 0.72
C SER A 131 20.04 -6.33 0.06
N GLY A 132 18.91 -5.66 0.24
CA GLY A 132 18.70 -4.30 -0.27
C GLY A 132 19.68 -3.30 0.34
N VAL A 133 19.94 -3.42 1.65
CA VAL A 133 20.97 -2.60 2.34
C VAL A 133 22.35 -2.87 1.78
N ALA A 134 22.72 -4.14 1.57
CA ALA A 134 24.01 -4.51 1.00
C ALA A 134 24.18 -3.93 -0.41
N ILE A 135 23.18 -4.11 -1.28
CA ILE A 135 23.18 -3.55 -2.64
C ILE A 135 23.34 -2.02 -2.61
N ALA A 136 22.59 -1.31 -1.76
CA ALA A 136 22.70 0.14 -1.65
C ALA A 136 24.11 0.57 -1.26
N ASN A 137 24.74 -0.12 -0.30
CA ASN A 137 26.10 0.17 0.16
C ASN A 137 27.14 -0.14 -0.92
N ASP A 138 27.03 -1.28 -1.60
CA ASP A 138 28.01 -1.73 -2.60
C ASP A 138 28.01 -0.83 -3.85
N PHE A 139 26.85 -0.33 -4.24
CA PHE A 139 26.69 0.54 -5.41
C PHE A 139 26.70 2.04 -5.07
N GLY A 140 26.79 2.40 -3.79
CA GLY A 140 26.74 3.80 -3.34
C GLY A 140 25.39 4.49 -3.63
N VAL A 141 24.32 3.72 -3.79
CA VAL A 141 22.98 4.22 -4.10
C VAL A 141 22.26 4.65 -2.82
N ASP A 142 21.48 5.75 -2.90
CA ASP A 142 20.73 6.23 -1.73
C ASP A 142 19.77 5.14 -1.17
N SER A 143 19.83 5.00 0.13
CA SER A 143 19.03 4.02 0.86
C SER A 143 17.51 4.19 0.69
N PHE A 144 17.06 5.43 0.47
CA PHE A 144 15.65 5.71 0.24
C PHE A 144 15.22 5.23 -1.15
N LEU A 145 16.05 5.45 -2.17
CA LEU A 145 15.76 4.99 -3.54
C LEU A 145 15.56 3.47 -3.59
N ILE A 146 16.53 2.70 -3.07
CA ILE A 146 16.43 1.23 -3.05
C ILE A 146 15.20 0.77 -2.27
N SER A 147 14.92 1.40 -1.13
CA SER A 147 13.79 0.99 -0.30
C SER A 147 12.44 1.41 -0.88
N ALA A 148 12.32 2.58 -1.49
CA ALA A 148 11.09 3.05 -2.11
C ALA A 148 10.76 2.35 -3.45
N THR A 149 11.71 1.62 -4.02
CA THR A 149 11.54 0.91 -5.28
C THR A 149 11.63 -0.61 -5.09
N VAL A 150 12.84 -1.15 -4.95
CA VAL A 150 13.08 -2.59 -4.91
C VAL A 150 12.46 -3.24 -3.68
N LEU A 151 12.68 -2.68 -2.48
CA LEU A 151 12.10 -3.24 -1.26
C LEU A 151 10.58 -3.08 -1.24
N ALA A 152 10.07 -1.93 -1.64
CA ALA A 152 8.63 -1.70 -1.73
C ALA A 152 7.95 -2.68 -2.70
N ALA A 153 8.55 -2.94 -3.86
CA ALA A 153 8.04 -3.95 -4.79
C ALA A 153 8.07 -5.36 -4.17
N GLY A 154 9.17 -5.71 -3.49
CA GLY A 154 9.32 -7.01 -2.83
C GLY A 154 8.31 -7.22 -1.69
N THR A 155 8.09 -6.23 -0.86
CA THR A 155 7.13 -6.30 0.26
C THR A 155 5.67 -6.24 -0.22
N SER A 156 5.40 -5.75 -1.44
CA SER A 156 4.07 -5.77 -2.08
C SER A 156 3.78 -7.05 -2.88
N LEU A 157 4.69 -8.04 -2.89
CA LEU A 157 4.44 -9.34 -3.55
C LEU A 157 3.23 -10.10 -2.98
N PRO A 158 2.98 -10.15 -1.66
CA PRO A 158 1.77 -10.75 -1.11
C PRO A 158 0.48 -10.13 -1.67
N GLU A 159 0.43 -8.80 -1.81
CA GLU A 159 -0.68 -8.07 -2.39
C GLU A 159 -0.88 -8.43 -3.86
N LEU A 160 0.22 -8.55 -4.62
CA LEU A 160 0.18 -9.00 -6.01
C LEU A 160 -0.38 -10.43 -6.14
N VAL A 161 0.07 -11.37 -5.30
CA VAL A 161 -0.45 -12.74 -5.27
C VAL A 161 -1.94 -12.76 -4.93
N THR A 162 -2.36 -11.95 -3.95
CA THR A 162 -3.76 -11.80 -3.57
C THR A 162 -4.59 -11.25 -4.73
N MET A 163 -4.06 -10.27 -5.47
CA MET A 163 -4.70 -9.69 -6.65
C MET A 163 -4.86 -10.75 -7.76
N ILE A 164 -3.82 -11.45 -8.12
CA ILE A 164 -3.87 -12.50 -9.16
C ILE A 164 -4.89 -13.58 -8.76
N THR A 165 -4.84 -14.03 -7.51
CA THR A 165 -5.77 -15.04 -7.00
C THR A 165 -7.23 -14.58 -7.08
N SER A 166 -7.48 -13.30 -6.81
CA SER A 166 -8.82 -12.71 -6.91
C SER A 166 -9.33 -12.67 -8.35
N VAL A 167 -8.48 -12.28 -9.30
CA VAL A 167 -8.83 -12.29 -10.73
C VAL A 167 -9.24 -13.70 -11.16
N VAL A 168 -8.41 -14.69 -10.82
CA VAL A 168 -8.68 -16.10 -11.14
C VAL A 168 -9.99 -16.58 -10.51
N LYS A 169 -10.28 -16.16 -9.28
CA LYS A 169 -11.50 -16.53 -8.55
C LYS A 169 -12.72 -15.62 -8.86
N LYS A 170 -12.58 -14.64 -9.76
CA LYS A 170 -13.63 -13.66 -10.12
C LYS A 170 -14.16 -12.91 -8.87
N ARG A 171 -13.29 -12.52 -7.96
CA ARG A 171 -13.60 -11.81 -6.71
C ARG A 171 -12.89 -10.45 -6.65
N ASP A 172 -12.95 -9.71 -7.73
CA ASP A 172 -12.14 -8.50 -7.98
C ASP A 172 -12.27 -7.41 -6.91
N GLY A 173 -13.47 -7.24 -6.36
CA GLY A 173 -13.73 -6.24 -5.33
C GLY A 173 -12.91 -6.41 -4.05
N ILE A 174 -12.56 -7.64 -3.71
CA ILE A 174 -11.80 -7.95 -2.50
C ILE A 174 -10.37 -7.40 -2.60
N SER A 175 -9.75 -7.56 -3.76
CA SER A 175 -8.36 -7.17 -3.96
C SER A 175 -8.16 -5.67 -4.07
N ILE A 176 -9.08 -4.94 -4.71
CA ILE A 176 -9.01 -3.49 -4.78
C ILE A 176 -9.06 -2.91 -3.36
N GLY A 177 -10.03 -3.39 -2.54
CA GLY A 177 -10.13 -2.95 -1.14
C GLY A 177 -8.87 -3.25 -0.32
N ASN A 178 -8.24 -4.41 -0.55
CA ASN A 178 -7.00 -4.78 0.11
C ASN A 178 -5.85 -3.85 -0.29
N LEU A 179 -5.65 -3.59 -1.60
CA LEU A 179 -4.58 -2.71 -2.08
C LEU A 179 -4.72 -1.27 -1.59
N VAL A 180 -5.91 -0.70 -1.71
CA VAL A 180 -6.15 0.68 -1.27
C VAL A 180 -6.06 0.76 0.26
N GLY A 181 -6.64 -0.22 0.97
CA GLY A 181 -6.57 -0.29 2.43
C GLY A 181 -5.14 -0.43 2.95
N ALA A 182 -4.34 -1.33 2.37
CA ALA A 182 -2.93 -1.48 2.70
C ALA A 182 -2.16 -0.18 2.47
N SER A 183 -2.42 0.52 1.36
CA SER A 183 -1.78 1.81 1.06
C SER A 183 -2.10 2.90 2.08
N VAL A 184 -3.33 2.93 2.62
CA VAL A 184 -3.70 3.85 3.73
C VAL A 184 -2.99 3.46 5.02
N ILE A 185 -2.90 2.16 5.33
CA ILE A 185 -2.21 1.65 6.53
C ILE A 185 -0.72 1.97 6.45
N ASP A 186 -0.08 1.77 5.31
CA ASP A 186 1.32 2.11 5.10
C ASP A 186 1.55 3.61 5.32
N ALA A 187 0.74 4.47 4.68
CA ALA A 187 0.87 5.91 4.80
C ALA A 187 0.53 6.46 6.21
N THR A 188 -0.14 5.70 7.05
CA THR A 188 -0.54 6.09 8.41
C THR A 188 0.24 5.34 9.48
N ILE A 189 -0.12 4.09 9.75
CA ILE A 189 0.51 3.28 10.80
C ILE A 189 1.98 3.02 10.46
N GLY A 190 2.28 2.68 9.22
CA GLY A 190 3.65 2.39 8.78
C GLY A 190 4.57 3.60 8.94
N VAL A 191 4.18 4.76 8.41
CA VAL A 191 4.94 6.02 8.59
C VAL A 191 5.01 6.41 10.06
N GLY A 192 3.90 6.32 10.80
CA GLY A 192 3.85 6.64 12.22
C GLY A 192 4.81 5.78 13.04
N LEU A 193 4.82 4.46 12.85
CA LEU A 193 5.74 3.54 13.53
C LEU A 193 7.21 3.80 13.16
N ALA A 194 7.48 4.06 11.88
CA ALA A 194 8.85 4.36 11.43
C ALA A 194 9.39 5.66 12.07
N THR A 195 8.54 6.70 12.16
CA THR A 195 8.95 8.03 12.62
C THR A 195 8.86 8.23 14.13
N ILE A 196 8.08 7.42 14.87
CA ILE A 196 8.09 7.44 16.33
C ILE A 196 9.38 6.86 16.90
N VAL A 197 9.92 5.82 16.23
CA VAL A 197 11.19 5.18 16.62
C VAL A 197 12.37 6.09 16.27
N LYS A 198 12.36 6.66 15.07
CA LYS A 198 13.39 7.57 14.61
C LYS A 198 12.75 8.72 13.82
N PRO A 199 12.63 9.91 14.43
CA PRO A 199 12.15 11.09 13.71
C PRO A 199 12.96 11.32 12.43
N ALA A 200 12.28 11.60 11.35
CA ALA A 200 12.90 11.71 10.03
C ALA A 200 12.60 13.05 9.37
N ALA A 201 13.63 13.67 8.82
CA ALA A 201 13.48 14.79 7.93
C ALA A 201 13.03 14.27 6.54
N LEU A 202 11.85 14.69 6.11
CA LEU A 202 11.27 14.31 4.82
C LEU A 202 11.25 15.50 3.83
N THR A 203 12.25 16.38 3.93
CA THR A 203 12.44 17.54 3.02
C THR A 203 13.30 17.23 1.80
N THR A 204 13.68 15.97 1.60
CA THR A 204 14.47 15.60 0.44
C THR A 204 13.63 15.64 -0.84
N PRO A 205 14.23 15.94 -2.00
CA PRO A 205 13.51 15.85 -3.28
C PRO A 205 12.84 14.49 -3.50
N PHE A 206 13.45 13.41 -3.00
CA PHE A 206 12.95 12.04 -3.06
C PHE A 206 11.61 11.88 -2.32
N SER A 207 11.50 12.38 -1.09
CA SER A 207 10.25 12.27 -0.31
C SER A 207 9.16 13.16 -0.87
N THR A 208 9.48 14.36 -1.32
CA THR A 208 8.53 15.27 -1.97
C THR A 208 7.95 14.64 -3.24
N LEU A 209 8.80 14.08 -4.10
CA LEU A 209 8.35 13.37 -5.30
C LEU A 209 7.42 12.20 -4.93
N THR A 210 7.75 11.45 -3.88
CA THR A 210 6.93 10.34 -3.39
C THR A 210 5.52 10.80 -3.00
N PHE A 211 5.40 11.86 -2.18
CA PHE A 211 4.09 12.38 -1.75
C PHE A 211 3.27 12.95 -2.91
N VAL A 212 3.91 13.69 -3.82
CA VAL A 212 3.24 14.21 -5.02
C VAL A 212 2.73 13.07 -5.89
N THR A 213 3.51 12.00 -6.05
CA THR A 213 3.09 10.83 -6.82
C THR A 213 1.92 10.10 -6.14
N MET A 214 1.96 9.92 -4.81
CA MET A 214 0.86 9.32 -4.06
C MET A 214 -0.45 10.10 -4.25
N ILE A 215 -0.39 11.43 -4.14
CA ILE A 215 -1.55 12.31 -4.39
C ILE A 215 -2.03 12.17 -5.83
N GLY A 216 -1.12 12.19 -6.79
CA GLY A 216 -1.42 12.03 -8.22
C GLY A 216 -2.14 10.72 -8.53
N LEU A 217 -1.64 9.60 -8.02
CA LEU A 217 -2.28 8.28 -8.15
C LEU A 217 -3.68 8.26 -7.54
N GLY A 218 -3.84 8.83 -6.35
CA GLY A 218 -5.15 8.96 -5.71
C GLY A 218 -6.13 9.79 -6.55
N ILE A 219 -5.69 10.92 -7.10
CA ILE A 219 -6.51 11.78 -7.97
C ILE A 219 -6.91 11.02 -9.25
N VAL A 220 -6.00 10.28 -9.88
CA VAL A 220 -6.31 9.45 -11.05
C VAL A 220 -7.42 8.45 -10.70
N CYS A 221 -7.33 7.79 -9.55
CA CYS A 221 -8.38 6.90 -9.07
C CYS A 221 -9.72 7.61 -8.85
N LEU A 222 -9.73 8.84 -8.28
CA LEU A 222 -10.96 9.62 -8.09
C LEU A 222 -11.58 10.08 -9.41
N VAL A 223 -10.76 10.58 -10.35
CA VAL A 223 -11.22 10.98 -11.67
C VAL A 223 -11.85 9.79 -12.41
N ALA A 224 -11.29 8.62 -12.23
CA ALA A 224 -11.84 7.37 -12.74
C ALA A 224 -13.27 7.09 -12.24
N LEU A 225 -13.55 7.45 -10.98
CA LEU A 225 -14.88 7.32 -10.39
C LEU A 225 -15.91 8.28 -10.99
N TRP A 226 -15.46 9.47 -11.38
CA TRP A 226 -16.34 10.54 -11.84
C TRP A 226 -16.62 10.51 -13.34
N GLN A 227 -15.63 10.14 -14.13
CA GLN A 227 -15.68 10.27 -15.59
C GLN A 227 -15.75 8.89 -16.21
N ARG A 228 -16.73 8.15 -16.24
CA ARG A 228 -16.94 6.86 -16.97
C ARG A 228 -15.86 6.50 -18.03
N ILE A 229 -14.58 6.73 -17.69
CA ILE A 229 -13.42 6.43 -18.51
C ILE A 229 -13.26 4.91 -18.56
N LYS A 230 -12.81 4.38 -19.69
CA LYS A 230 -12.50 2.95 -19.79
C LYS A 230 -11.43 2.57 -18.78
N ILE A 231 -11.66 1.52 -18.03
CA ILE A 231 -10.82 1.12 -16.90
C ILE A 231 -9.39 0.77 -17.35
N GLU A 232 -9.23 0.27 -18.56
CA GLU A 232 -7.91 -0.05 -19.13
C GLU A 232 -7.06 1.23 -19.32
N VAL A 233 -7.71 2.34 -19.70
CA VAL A 233 -7.03 3.65 -19.86
C VAL A 233 -6.54 4.15 -18.50
N ILE A 234 -7.39 4.01 -17.47
CA ILE A 234 -7.03 4.37 -16.10
C ILE A 234 -5.85 3.52 -15.65
N GLY A 235 -5.91 2.20 -15.87
CA GLY A 235 -4.81 1.29 -15.57
C GLY A 235 -3.51 1.71 -16.24
N GLY A 236 -3.57 2.07 -17.55
CA GLY A 236 -2.42 2.58 -18.27
C GLY A 236 -1.83 3.86 -17.67
N ILE A 237 -2.68 4.80 -17.26
CA ILE A 237 -2.23 6.05 -16.60
C ILE A 237 -1.58 5.74 -15.25
N LEU A 238 -2.16 4.86 -14.42
CA LEU A 238 -1.59 4.48 -13.12
C LEU A 238 -0.20 3.85 -13.28
N VAL A 239 -0.06 2.91 -14.20
CA VAL A 239 1.25 2.28 -14.51
C VAL A 239 2.25 3.31 -15.02
N ALA A 240 1.83 4.20 -15.91
CA ALA A 240 2.71 5.25 -16.44
C ALA A 240 3.20 6.21 -15.34
N VAL A 241 2.32 6.64 -14.43
CA VAL A 241 2.67 7.52 -13.31
C VAL A 241 3.66 6.81 -12.36
N ALA A 242 3.40 5.55 -12.01
CA ALA A 242 4.32 4.78 -11.14
C ALA A 242 5.67 4.52 -11.82
N SER A 243 5.69 4.23 -13.11
CA SER A 243 6.93 4.07 -13.87
C SER A 243 7.72 5.38 -13.97
N ALA A 244 7.03 6.49 -14.22
CA ALA A 244 7.64 7.82 -14.23
C ALA A 244 8.24 8.17 -12.85
N PHE A 245 7.58 7.80 -11.76
CA PHE A 245 8.12 7.96 -10.40
C PHE A 245 9.47 7.26 -10.24
N VAL A 246 9.57 5.98 -10.63
CA VAL A 246 10.83 5.22 -10.52
C VAL A 246 11.93 5.86 -11.36
N ILE A 247 11.62 6.28 -12.60
CA ILE A 247 12.58 6.94 -13.49
C ILE A 247 13.05 8.28 -12.90
N LEU A 248 12.11 9.12 -12.44
CA LEU A 248 12.45 10.42 -11.87
C LEU A 248 13.24 10.28 -10.57
N LEU A 249 12.92 9.29 -9.74
CA LEU A 249 13.65 9.00 -8.51
C LEU A 249 15.10 8.63 -8.84
N SER A 250 15.32 7.79 -9.85
CA SER A 250 16.65 7.39 -10.31
C SER A 250 17.44 8.56 -10.93
N LEU A 251 16.77 9.46 -11.66
CA LEU A 251 17.40 10.65 -12.21
C LEU A 251 17.83 11.65 -11.11
N LEU A 252 16.99 11.83 -10.08
CA LEU A 252 17.36 12.68 -8.93
C LEU A 252 18.59 12.16 -8.21
N GLU A 253 18.72 10.84 -8.06
CA GLU A 253 19.94 10.23 -7.51
C GLU A 253 21.17 10.57 -8.35
N PHE A 254 21.07 10.37 -9.67
CA PHE A 254 22.18 10.63 -10.59
C PHE A 254 22.63 12.11 -10.61
N THR A 255 21.72 13.05 -10.36
CA THR A 255 22.03 14.48 -10.30
C THR A 255 22.55 14.94 -8.94
N SER A 256 22.43 14.12 -7.89
CA SER A 256 22.92 14.41 -6.53
C SER A 256 24.33 13.90 -6.26
N LEU A 257 24.85 13.04 -7.16
CA LEU A 257 26.23 12.55 -7.18
C LEU A 257 27.15 13.54 -7.91
#